data_ecab71eb6ec981eded894760b46489f8
#
_entry.id   ecab71eb6ec981eded894760b46489f8
#
_cell.length_a   1.000
_cell.length_b   1.000
_cell.length_c   1.000
_cell.angle_alpha   90.00
_cell.angle_beta   90.00
_cell.angle_gamma   90.00
#
_symmetry.space_group_name_H-M   'P 1'
#
loop_
_entity.id
_entity.type
_entity.pdbx_description
1 polymer ?
#
loop_
_entity_poly.entity_id
_entity_poly.type
_entity_poly.pdbx_seq_one_letter_code
_entity_poly.pdbx_strand_id
1 'polypeptide(L)'
;MKLLEGKVAVITGAARGIGKAVALCFAENGANIAFTDLSIDENGRKTEEEILAFGVRCKAYASNAADFQQTHEVVEKIMGDFGRIDILVNNAGITWDGLMLKMEEKQWDMVININLKSAFNFIHAVTPVMMRQRSGSIINMSSVVGVHGNAGQANYSASKAGMIGLAKSVALELGARGVRANAIAPGFIITDMTAKLPE
;
A
#
# COMPACT_ATOMS: atom_id res chain seq x y z
N MET A 1 -10.74 -10.39 22.39
CA MET A 1 -10.74 -11.05 21.06
C MET A 1 -10.06 -10.12 20.09
N LYS A 2 -9.01 -10.55 19.43
CA LYS A 2 -8.28 -9.72 18.44
C LYS A 2 -9.00 -9.80 17.10
N LEU A 3 -9.32 -8.66 16.49
CA LEU A 3 -10.15 -8.58 15.27
C LEU A 3 -9.49 -9.24 14.03
N LEU A 4 -8.16 -9.30 13.99
CA LEU A 4 -7.38 -9.79 12.86
C LEU A 4 -6.56 -11.04 13.20
N GLU A 5 -6.91 -11.74 14.27
CA GLU A 5 -6.18 -12.93 14.72
C GLU A 5 -6.07 -13.98 13.59
N GLY A 6 -4.84 -14.44 13.33
CA GLY A 6 -4.55 -15.43 12.28
C GLY A 6 -4.62 -14.89 10.86
N LYS A 7 -4.95 -13.62 10.62
CA LYS A 7 -4.91 -12.98 9.31
C LYS A 7 -3.48 -12.62 8.93
N VAL A 8 -3.21 -12.57 7.63
CA VAL A 8 -1.95 -12.08 7.06
C VAL A 8 -2.23 -10.82 6.26
N ALA A 9 -1.57 -9.73 6.65
CA ALA A 9 -1.67 -8.45 5.96
C ALA A 9 -0.36 -8.14 5.23
N VAL A 10 -0.48 -7.79 3.95
CA VAL A 10 0.60 -7.24 3.12
C VAL A 10 0.43 -5.73 3.05
N ILE A 11 1.45 -4.96 3.41
CA ILE A 11 1.40 -3.50 3.45
C ILE A 11 2.59 -2.93 2.70
N THR A 12 2.35 -2.12 1.67
CA THR A 12 3.42 -1.52 0.88
C THR A 12 3.85 -0.17 1.43
N GLY A 13 5.17 0.11 1.40
CA GLY A 13 5.71 1.38 1.93
C GLY A 13 5.53 1.50 3.44
N ALA A 14 5.77 0.43 4.20
CA ALA A 14 5.45 0.42 5.62
C ALA A 14 6.68 0.50 6.55
N ALA A 15 7.86 0.85 6.04
CA ALA A 15 9.02 1.12 6.89
C ALA A 15 8.80 2.35 7.79
N ARG A 16 7.89 3.26 7.44
CA ARG A 16 7.60 4.52 8.17
C ARG A 16 6.20 5.06 7.87
N GLY A 17 5.85 6.19 8.50
CA GLY A 17 4.64 6.96 8.22
C GLY A 17 3.34 6.19 8.42
N ILE A 18 2.36 6.43 7.54
CA ILE A 18 1.03 5.83 7.61
C ILE A 18 1.10 4.31 7.49
N GLY A 19 1.94 3.80 6.57
CA GLY A 19 2.10 2.34 6.39
C GLY A 19 2.57 1.64 7.65
N LYS A 20 3.57 2.21 8.35
CA LYS A 20 4.03 1.71 9.65
C LYS A 20 2.91 1.74 10.69
N ALA A 21 2.18 2.86 10.81
CA ALA A 21 1.10 2.99 11.77
C ALA A 21 -0.02 1.95 11.54
N VAL A 22 -0.36 1.69 10.28
CA VAL A 22 -1.31 0.63 9.88
C VAL A 22 -0.77 -0.75 10.26
N ALA A 23 0.52 -1.02 9.99
CA ALA A 23 1.15 -2.30 10.31
C ALA A 23 1.14 -2.58 11.83
N LEU A 24 1.48 -1.59 12.65
CA LEU A 24 1.43 -1.70 14.11
C LEU A 24 0.01 -1.91 14.62
N CYS A 25 -0.97 -1.14 14.13
CA CYS A 25 -2.37 -1.31 14.48
C CYS A 25 -2.91 -2.70 14.12
N PHE A 26 -2.55 -3.23 12.96
CA PHE A 26 -2.97 -4.57 12.55
C PHE A 26 -2.29 -5.66 13.38
N ALA A 27 -1.02 -5.50 13.72
CA ALA A 27 -0.27 -6.40 14.60
C ALA A 27 -0.86 -6.45 16.01
N GLU A 28 -1.19 -5.30 16.60
CA GLU A 28 -1.89 -5.18 17.89
C GLU A 28 -3.22 -5.95 17.86
N ASN A 29 -3.93 -5.92 16.74
CA ASN A 29 -5.16 -6.67 16.51
C ASN A 29 -4.96 -8.14 16.08
N GLY A 30 -3.71 -8.65 16.10
CA GLY A 30 -3.38 -10.07 15.93
C GLY A 30 -3.07 -10.51 14.51
N ALA A 31 -2.95 -9.58 13.56
CA ALA A 31 -2.51 -9.94 12.23
C ALA A 31 -1.01 -10.24 12.16
N ASN A 32 -0.64 -11.23 11.38
CA ASN A 32 0.73 -11.41 10.92
C ASN A 32 1.01 -10.40 9.79
N ILE A 33 2.18 -9.80 9.79
CA ILE A 33 2.51 -8.69 8.90
C ILE A 33 3.63 -9.08 7.94
N ALA A 34 3.36 -8.95 6.65
CA ALA A 34 4.38 -8.86 5.61
C ALA A 34 4.39 -7.42 5.10
N PHE A 35 5.51 -6.73 5.15
CA PHE A 35 5.54 -5.40 4.57
C PHE A 35 6.68 -5.25 3.57
N THR A 36 6.46 -4.39 2.58
CA THR A 36 7.45 -4.10 1.55
C THR A 36 7.87 -2.63 1.60
N ASP A 37 9.11 -2.39 1.27
CA ASP A 37 9.64 -1.06 0.98
C ASP A 37 10.71 -1.16 -0.11
N LEU A 38 11.12 -0.05 -0.71
CA LEU A 38 12.14 -0.05 -1.77
C LEU A 38 13.46 -0.67 -1.27
N SER A 39 13.80 -0.41 -0.02
CA SER A 39 14.93 -1.02 0.70
C SER A 39 14.56 -1.21 2.17
N ILE A 40 15.14 -2.22 2.82
CA ILE A 40 14.97 -2.43 4.27
C ILE A 40 16.16 -1.80 4.98
N ASP A 41 16.03 -0.52 5.25
CA ASP A 41 16.97 0.29 6.01
C ASP A 41 16.77 0.13 7.53
N GLU A 42 17.39 1.00 8.33
CA GLU A 42 17.24 1.00 9.78
C GLU A 42 15.78 1.20 10.22
N ASN A 43 15.01 2.06 9.53
CA ASN A 43 13.60 2.26 9.83
C ASN A 43 12.77 0.99 9.57
N GLY A 44 13.06 0.30 8.47
CA GLY A 44 12.40 -0.97 8.16
C GLY A 44 12.68 -2.04 9.21
N ARG A 45 13.95 -2.19 9.64
CA ARG A 45 14.32 -3.14 10.71
C ARG A 45 13.65 -2.79 12.04
N LYS A 46 13.67 -1.52 12.44
CA LYS A 46 13.01 -1.06 13.66
C LYS A 46 11.49 -1.30 13.61
N THR A 47 10.86 -1.06 12.49
CA THR A 47 9.43 -1.34 12.31
C THR A 47 9.12 -2.84 12.44
N GLU A 48 9.96 -3.70 11.88
CA GLU A 48 9.83 -5.16 12.02
C GLU A 48 9.95 -5.59 13.48
N GLU A 49 10.94 -5.08 14.22
CA GLU A 49 11.13 -5.33 15.66
C GLU A 49 9.93 -4.89 16.50
N GLU A 50 9.41 -3.67 16.25
CA GLU A 50 8.23 -3.14 16.94
C GLU A 50 6.98 -4.01 16.68
N ILE A 51 6.80 -4.53 15.47
CA ILE A 51 5.70 -5.42 15.13
C ILE A 51 5.84 -6.78 15.82
N LEU A 52 7.05 -7.35 15.82
CA LEU A 52 7.34 -8.62 16.49
C LEU A 52 7.05 -8.57 18.01
N ALA A 53 7.19 -7.40 18.63
CA ALA A 53 6.89 -7.20 20.05
C ALA A 53 5.41 -7.46 20.42
N PHE A 54 4.47 -7.42 19.45
CA PHE A 54 3.07 -7.81 19.67
C PHE A 54 2.85 -9.33 19.69
N GLY A 55 3.91 -10.14 19.48
CA GLY A 55 3.83 -11.60 19.48
C GLY A 55 3.23 -12.20 18.21
N VAL A 56 3.14 -11.44 17.14
CA VAL A 56 2.74 -11.88 15.79
C VAL A 56 3.96 -12.16 14.93
N ARG A 57 3.76 -12.84 13.80
CA ARG A 57 4.83 -13.00 12.80
C ARG A 57 4.96 -11.69 12.00
N CYS A 58 6.20 -11.28 11.75
CA CYS A 58 6.50 -10.16 10.88
C CYS A 58 7.68 -10.50 9.97
N LYS A 59 7.65 -10.00 8.73
CA LYS A 59 8.81 -10.03 7.83
C LYS A 59 8.78 -8.86 6.88
N ALA A 60 9.93 -8.18 6.78
CA ALA A 60 10.16 -7.09 5.85
C ALA A 60 10.76 -7.61 4.54
N TYR A 61 10.35 -7.04 3.40
CA TYR A 61 10.84 -7.42 2.07
C TYR A 61 11.25 -6.18 1.29
N ALA A 62 12.48 -6.19 0.76
CA ALA A 62 12.88 -5.18 -0.22
C ALA A 62 12.25 -5.49 -1.59
N SER A 63 11.52 -4.52 -2.16
CA SER A 63 10.89 -4.66 -3.46
C SER A 63 10.55 -3.30 -4.04
N ASN A 64 10.86 -3.11 -5.33
CA ASN A 64 10.36 -1.96 -6.06
C ASN A 64 8.91 -2.22 -6.48
N ALA A 65 7.96 -1.60 -5.79
CA ALA A 65 6.54 -1.75 -6.05
C ALA A 65 6.11 -1.35 -7.48
N ALA A 66 6.86 -0.44 -8.13
CA ALA A 66 6.60 -0.03 -9.52
C ALA A 66 7.08 -1.07 -10.55
N ASP A 67 7.88 -2.05 -10.15
CA ASP A 67 8.36 -3.14 -10.99
C ASP A 67 7.39 -4.33 -10.91
N PHE A 68 6.80 -4.69 -12.05
CA PHE A 68 5.79 -5.74 -12.11
C PHE A 68 6.36 -7.11 -11.73
N GLN A 69 7.54 -7.44 -12.25
CA GLN A 69 8.15 -8.75 -11.99
C GLN A 69 8.59 -8.89 -10.53
N GLN A 70 9.28 -7.89 -9.97
CA GLN A 70 9.68 -7.91 -8.56
C GLN A 70 8.47 -7.99 -7.62
N THR A 71 7.34 -7.35 -7.99
CA THR A 71 6.11 -7.44 -7.20
C THR A 71 5.56 -8.86 -7.16
N HIS A 72 5.56 -9.59 -8.29
CA HIS A 72 5.12 -10.98 -8.31
C HIS A 72 6.06 -11.87 -7.51
N GLU A 73 7.37 -11.71 -7.68
CA GLU A 73 8.37 -12.47 -6.92
C GLU A 73 8.26 -12.25 -5.40
N VAL A 74 8.01 -11.01 -4.96
CA VAL A 74 7.86 -10.75 -3.52
C VAL A 74 6.56 -11.33 -2.98
N VAL A 75 5.46 -11.29 -3.74
CA VAL A 75 4.20 -11.93 -3.33
C VAL A 75 4.35 -13.45 -3.24
N GLU A 76 5.08 -14.09 -4.15
CA GLU A 76 5.42 -15.52 -4.06
C GLU A 76 6.23 -15.84 -2.81
N LYS A 77 7.25 -15.02 -2.48
CA LYS A 77 8.03 -15.16 -1.23
C LYS A 77 7.14 -15.03 0.02
N ILE A 78 6.24 -14.03 0.03
CA ILE A 78 5.28 -13.83 1.12
C ILE A 78 4.36 -15.05 1.26
N MET A 79 3.88 -15.60 0.15
CA MET A 79 3.08 -16.83 0.17
C MET A 79 3.85 -18.03 0.69
N GLY A 80 5.13 -18.17 0.34
CA GLY A 80 6.01 -19.22 0.89
C GLY A 80 6.20 -19.10 2.40
N ASP A 81 6.39 -17.86 2.89
CA ASP A 81 6.64 -17.60 4.31
C ASP A 81 5.37 -17.67 5.16
N PHE A 82 4.23 -17.19 4.68
CA PHE A 82 3.00 -17.04 5.48
C PHE A 82 1.87 -17.99 5.09
N GLY A 83 1.87 -18.56 3.89
CA GLY A 83 0.90 -19.52 3.40
C GLY A 83 -0.44 -18.94 2.94
N ARG A 84 -0.71 -17.66 3.22
CA ARG A 84 -1.95 -16.95 2.86
C ARG A 84 -1.75 -15.44 2.79
N ILE A 85 -2.68 -14.75 2.13
CA ILE A 85 -2.77 -13.28 2.15
C ILE A 85 -4.25 -12.91 2.30
N ASP A 86 -4.62 -12.29 3.41
CA ASP A 86 -6.01 -11.90 3.70
C ASP A 86 -6.27 -10.42 3.42
N ILE A 87 -5.25 -9.58 3.62
CA ILE A 87 -5.36 -8.14 3.51
C ILE A 87 -4.19 -7.62 2.67
N LEU A 88 -4.49 -6.74 1.71
CA LEU A 88 -3.51 -5.94 1.00
C LEU A 88 -3.78 -4.47 1.26
N VAL A 89 -2.77 -3.74 1.73
CA VAL A 89 -2.81 -2.28 1.85
C VAL A 89 -1.80 -1.67 0.87
N ASN A 90 -2.30 -1.10 -0.21
CA ASN A 90 -1.51 -0.33 -1.17
C ASN A 90 -1.30 1.08 -0.63
N ASN A 91 -0.20 1.26 0.12
CA ASN A 91 0.15 2.52 0.77
C ASN A 91 1.38 3.19 0.15
N ALA A 92 2.28 2.45 -0.49
CA ALA A 92 3.47 3.01 -1.14
C ALA A 92 3.10 4.20 -2.03
N GLY A 93 3.84 5.29 -1.90
CA GLY A 93 3.58 6.48 -2.68
C GLY A 93 4.56 7.61 -2.38
N ILE A 94 4.68 8.51 -3.34
CA ILE A 94 5.50 9.72 -3.27
C ILE A 94 4.71 10.92 -3.77
N THR A 95 5.22 12.11 -3.45
CA THR A 95 4.85 13.38 -4.09
C THR A 95 6.06 13.91 -4.85
N TRP A 96 5.80 14.55 -5.98
CA TRP A 96 6.79 15.36 -6.69
C TRP A 96 6.05 16.50 -7.37
N ASP A 97 5.83 17.54 -6.58
CA ASP A 97 4.95 18.65 -6.92
C ASP A 97 5.58 19.58 -7.95
N GLY A 98 4.74 20.20 -8.76
CA GLY A 98 5.10 21.18 -9.78
C GLY A 98 3.87 21.75 -10.44
N LEU A 99 3.87 23.06 -10.72
CA LEU A 99 2.79 23.68 -11.50
C LEU A 99 2.72 23.03 -12.89
N MET A 100 1.51 22.85 -13.44
CA MET A 100 1.29 22.15 -14.71
C MET A 100 2.22 22.60 -15.84
N LEU A 101 2.42 23.91 -15.98
CA LEU A 101 3.31 24.45 -17.02
C LEU A 101 4.79 24.06 -16.86
N LYS A 102 5.22 23.74 -15.64
CA LYS A 102 6.61 23.43 -15.29
C LYS A 102 6.83 21.97 -14.90
N MET A 103 5.76 21.19 -14.86
CA MET A 103 5.83 19.77 -14.51
C MET A 103 6.49 19.00 -15.65
N GLU A 104 7.60 18.35 -15.34
CA GLU A 104 8.32 17.50 -16.30
C GLU A 104 7.66 16.13 -16.43
N GLU A 105 7.75 15.52 -17.61
CA GLU A 105 7.28 14.16 -17.88
C GLU A 105 7.82 13.15 -16.84
N LYS A 106 9.09 13.28 -16.49
CA LYS A 106 9.72 12.44 -15.46
C LYS A 106 9.03 12.54 -14.09
N GLN A 107 8.56 13.74 -13.68
CA GLN A 107 7.84 13.93 -12.43
C GLN A 107 6.48 13.24 -12.50
N TRP A 108 5.79 13.40 -13.61
CA TRP A 108 4.51 12.74 -13.88
C TRP A 108 4.67 11.21 -13.85
N ASP A 109 5.54 10.66 -14.66
CA ASP A 109 5.74 9.21 -14.79
C ASP A 109 6.15 8.57 -13.47
N MET A 110 7.06 9.18 -12.72
CA MET A 110 7.52 8.63 -11.46
C MET A 110 6.38 8.55 -10.44
N VAL A 111 5.57 9.61 -10.30
CA VAL A 111 4.44 9.62 -9.36
C VAL A 111 3.37 8.62 -9.79
N ILE A 112 3.01 8.55 -11.07
CA ILE A 112 2.04 7.58 -11.57
C ILE A 112 2.55 6.14 -11.36
N ASN A 113 3.80 5.87 -11.67
CA ASN A 113 4.38 4.53 -11.54
C ASN A 113 4.45 4.07 -10.08
N ILE A 114 4.89 4.94 -9.17
CA ILE A 114 5.04 4.56 -7.75
C ILE A 114 3.69 4.53 -7.04
N ASN A 115 2.76 5.46 -7.32
CA ASN A 115 1.52 5.55 -6.57
C ASN A 115 0.41 4.64 -7.13
N LEU A 116 0.22 4.61 -8.46
CA LEU A 116 -0.92 3.94 -9.09
C LEU A 116 -0.53 2.58 -9.69
N LYS A 117 0.54 2.55 -10.52
CA LYS A 117 0.97 1.29 -11.12
C LYS A 117 1.40 0.27 -10.08
N SER A 118 2.03 0.70 -8.99
CA SER A 118 2.38 -0.20 -7.88
C SER A 118 1.16 -0.90 -7.29
N ALA A 119 0.06 -0.17 -7.08
CA ALA A 119 -1.18 -0.75 -6.58
C ALA A 119 -1.77 -1.77 -7.56
N PHE A 120 -1.75 -1.46 -8.86
CA PHE A 120 -2.12 -2.42 -9.89
C PHE A 120 -1.24 -3.68 -9.82
N ASN A 121 0.08 -3.55 -9.72
CA ASN A 121 1.01 -4.68 -9.66
C ASN A 121 0.70 -5.60 -8.47
N PHE A 122 0.54 -5.04 -7.27
CA PHE A 122 0.23 -5.82 -6.07
C PHE A 122 -1.17 -6.45 -6.13
N ILE A 123 -2.18 -5.72 -6.59
CA ILE A 123 -3.54 -6.26 -6.76
C ILE A 123 -3.50 -7.44 -7.73
N HIS A 124 -2.82 -7.28 -8.89
CA HIS A 124 -2.66 -8.35 -9.87
C HIS A 124 -2.00 -9.59 -9.27
N ALA A 125 -0.91 -9.40 -8.50
CA ALA A 125 -0.16 -10.51 -7.91
C ALA A 125 -0.94 -11.26 -6.81
N VAL A 126 -1.73 -10.55 -5.97
CA VAL A 126 -2.51 -11.20 -4.88
C VAL A 126 -3.87 -11.75 -5.35
N THR A 127 -4.40 -11.28 -6.47
CA THR A 127 -5.72 -11.68 -6.98
C THR A 127 -5.87 -13.20 -7.09
N PRO A 128 -4.95 -13.97 -7.69
CA PRO A 128 -5.10 -15.43 -7.79
C PRO A 128 -5.15 -16.11 -6.41
N VAL A 129 -4.42 -15.57 -5.43
CA VAL A 129 -4.39 -16.07 -4.04
C VAL A 129 -5.75 -15.85 -3.39
N MET A 130 -6.24 -14.60 -3.37
CA MET A 130 -7.50 -14.24 -2.72
C MET A 130 -8.71 -14.91 -3.40
N MET A 131 -8.69 -15.05 -4.73
CA MET A 131 -9.75 -15.79 -5.45
C MET A 131 -9.81 -17.26 -5.05
N ARG A 132 -8.68 -17.95 -4.90
CA ARG A 132 -8.62 -19.34 -4.41
C ARG A 132 -9.09 -19.45 -2.96
N GLN A 133 -8.71 -18.50 -2.12
CA GLN A 133 -9.15 -18.41 -0.71
C GLN A 133 -10.65 -18.10 -0.60
N ARG A 134 -11.29 -17.55 -1.65
CA ARG A 134 -12.65 -16.99 -1.63
C ARG A 134 -12.83 -15.95 -0.51
N SER A 135 -11.80 -15.22 -0.22
CA SER A 135 -11.74 -14.20 0.85
C SER A 135 -10.56 -13.28 0.64
N GLY A 136 -10.76 -11.99 0.84
CA GLY A 136 -9.72 -10.99 0.76
C GLY A 136 -10.24 -9.58 1.04
N SER A 137 -9.36 -8.69 1.45
CA SER A 137 -9.65 -7.26 1.61
C SER A 137 -8.51 -6.43 1.04
N ILE A 138 -8.81 -5.65 0.02
CA ILE A 138 -7.86 -4.75 -0.64
C ILE A 138 -8.20 -3.32 -0.23
N ILE A 139 -7.20 -2.58 0.23
CA ILE A 139 -7.31 -1.20 0.68
C ILE A 139 -6.31 -0.36 -0.10
N ASN A 140 -6.81 0.59 -0.89
CA ASN A 140 -5.99 1.53 -1.63
C ASN A 140 -5.92 2.86 -0.87
N MET A 141 -4.71 3.28 -0.49
CA MET A 141 -4.49 4.57 0.17
C MET A 141 -4.51 5.68 -0.87
N SER A 142 -5.69 6.29 -1.05
CA SER A 142 -5.92 7.48 -1.87
C SER A 142 -5.53 8.76 -1.08
N SER A 143 -6.18 9.87 -1.36
CA SER A 143 -6.02 11.15 -0.68
C SER A 143 -7.25 12.03 -0.97
N VAL A 144 -7.56 12.99 -0.08
CA VAL A 144 -8.50 14.08 -0.39
C VAL A 144 -8.10 14.83 -1.66
N VAL A 145 -6.79 14.93 -1.93
CA VAL A 145 -6.24 15.52 -3.16
C VAL A 145 -6.66 14.71 -4.41
N GLY A 146 -6.81 13.40 -4.31
CA GLY A 146 -7.36 12.56 -5.38
C GLY A 146 -8.87 12.77 -5.61
N VAL A 147 -9.59 13.34 -4.64
CA VAL A 147 -11.02 13.61 -4.73
C VAL A 147 -11.26 15.03 -5.26
N HIS A 148 -10.51 16.03 -4.77
CA HIS A 148 -10.78 17.45 -5.03
C HIS A 148 -9.75 18.11 -5.95
N GLY A 149 -8.58 17.50 -6.14
CA GLY A 149 -7.44 18.13 -6.79
C GLY A 149 -6.67 19.05 -5.84
N ASN A 150 -5.47 19.46 -6.26
CA ASN A 150 -4.69 20.51 -5.61
C ASN A 150 -3.74 21.16 -6.63
N ALA A 151 -3.58 22.48 -6.56
CA ALA A 151 -2.65 23.20 -7.42
C ALA A 151 -1.21 22.71 -7.21
N GLY A 152 -0.48 22.46 -8.31
CA GLY A 152 0.88 21.91 -8.25
C GLY A 152 0.98 20.40 -8.04
N GLN A 153 -0.14 19.70 -7.91
CA GLN A 153 -0.17 18.25 -7.65
C GLN A 153 -0.96 17.47 -8.71
N ALA A 154 -0.90 17.86 -9.98
CA ALA A 154 -1.68 17.21 -11.03
C ALA A 154 -1.36 15.71 -11.16
N ASN A 155 -0.07 15.33 -11.11
CA ASN A 155 0.40 13.94 -11.12
C ASN A 155 -0.10 13.16 -9.87
N TYR A 156 0.04 13.74 -8.68
CA TYR A 156 -0.39 13.14 -7.43
C TYR A 156 -1.91 12.98 -7.39
N SER A 157 -2.65 14.04 -7.74
CA SER A 157 -4.12 14.02 -7.83
C SER A 157 -4.61 12.93 -8.77
N ALA A 158 -4.04 12.85 -9.98
CA ALA A 158 -4.38 11.82 -10.97
C ALA A 158 -4.09 10.41 -10.43
N SER A 159 -2.91 10.20 -9.80
CA SER A 159 -2.56 8.91 -9.23
C SER A 159 -3.53 8.47 -8.13
N LYS A 160 -3.89 9.39 -7.23
CA LYS A 160 -4.78 9.12 -6.09
C LYS A 160 -6.25 8.98 -6.50
N ALA A 161 -6.71 9.71 -7.52
CA ALA A 161 -8.01 9.49 -8.16
C ALA A 161 -8.06 8.11 -8.85
N GLY A 162 -7.00 7.73 -9.55
CA GLY A 162 -6.86 6.40 -10.16
C GLY A 162 -6.98 5.26 -9.16
N MET A 163 -6.46 5.42 -7.93
CA MET A 163 -6.61 4.45 -6.84
C MET A 163 -8.07 4.18 -6.47
N ILE A 164 -8.92 5.21 -6.54
CA ILE A 164 -10.36 5.10 -6.28
C ILE A 164 -11.04 4.32 -7.41
N GLY A 165 -10.74 4.68 -8.67
CA GLY A 165 -11.27 3.98 -9.83
C GLY A 165 -10.87 2.51 -9.85
N LEU A 166 -9.59 2.23 -9.58
CA LEU A 166 -9.05 0.87 -9.49
C LEU A 166 -9.77 0.04 -8.41
N ALA A 167 -9.98 0.58 -7.22
CA ALA A 167 -10.70 -0.10 -6.14
C ALA A 167 -12.13 -0.48 -6.56
N LYS A 168 -12.85 0.44 -7.22
CA LYS A 168 -14.22 0.18 -7.70
C LYS A 168 -14.28 -0.95 -8.73
N SER A 169 -13.38 -0.94 -9.72
CA SER A 169 -13.32 -1.99 -10.75
C SER A 169 -12.99 -3.36 -10.14
N VAL A 170 -11.98 -3.41 -9.27
CA VAL A 170 -11.57 -4.64 -8.59
C VAL A 170 -12.68 -5.18 -7.68
N ALA A 171 -13.44 -4.30 -7.00
CA ALA A 171 -14.58 -4.72 -6.17
C ALA A 171 -15.69 -5.40 -7.02
N LEU A 172 -15.97 -4.88 -8.20
CA LEU A 172 -16.95 -5.46 -9.12
C LEU A 172 -16.47 -6.80 -9.68
N GLU A 173 -15.20 -6.89 -10.06
CA GLU A 173 -14.61 -8.11 -10.63
C GLU A 173 -14.50 -9.26 -9.62
N LEU A 174 -14.06 -8.96 -8.41
CA LEU A 174 -13.70 -9.97 -7.42
C LEU A 174 -14.78 -10.20 -6.35
N GLY A 175 -15.85 -9.39 -6.34
CA GLY A 175 -16.92 -9.47 -5.33
C GLY A 175 -17.59 -10.86 -5.27
N ALA A 176 -17.86 -11.50 -6.40
CA ALA A 176 -18.41 -12.85 -6.46
C ALA A 176 -17.46 -13.94 -5.89
N ARG A 177 -16.21 -13.60 -5.67
CA ARG A 177 -15.18 -14.44 -5.03
C ARG A 177 -14.95 -14.10 -3.56
N GLY A 178 -15.80 -13.27 -2.94
CA GLY A 178 -15.69 -12.89 -1.54
C GLY A 178 -14.53 -11.93 -1.24
N VAL A 179 -13.99 -11.25 -2.27
CA VAL A 179 -12.92 -10.25 -2.13
C VAL A 179 -13.53 -8.86 -2.19
N ARG A 180 -13.21 -8.04 -1.20
CA ARG A 180 -13.62 -6.63 -1.12
C ARG A 180 -12.45 -5.73 -1.53
N ALA A 181 -12.72 -4.64 -2.21
CA ALA A 181 -11.74 -3.60 -2.49
C ALA A 181 -12.32 -2.23 -2.18
N ASN A 182 -11.56 -1.42 -1.45
CA ASN A 182 -11.97 -0.08 -1.03
C ASN A 182 -10.81 0.91 -1.19
N ALA A 183 -11.13 2.19 -1.29
CA ALA A 183 -10.15 3.27 -1.23
C ALA A 183 -10.43 4.13 0.01
N ILE A 184 -9.36 4.51 0.71
CA ILE A 184 -9.40 5.46 1.81
C ILE A 184 -8.75 6.74 1.32
N ALA A 185 -9.42 7.88 1.52
CA ALA A 185 -8.93 9.20 1.13
C ALA A 185 -8.61 10.03 2.39
N PRO A 186 -7.43 9.86 3.02
CA PRO A 186 -7.06 10.65 4.19
C PRO A 186 -6.96 12.13 3.84
N GLY A 187 -7.28 12.97 4.82
CA GLY A 187 -6.94 14.37 4.80
C GLY A 187 -5.46 14.62 5.09
N PHE A 188 -5.15 15.73 5.71
CA PHE A 188 -3.79 16.07 6.10
C PHE A 188 -3.39 15.24 7.34
N ILE A 189 -2.40 14.37 7.17
CA ILE A 189 -1.83 13.56 8.26
C ILE A 189 -0.38 14.02 8.46
N ILE A 190 -0.02 14.34 9.70
CA ILE A 190 1.36 14.73 10.05
C ILE A 190 2.25 13.49 9.94
N THR A 191 3.20 13.54 9.03
CA THR A 191 4.23 12.51 8.79
C THR A 191 5.52 13.20 8.34
N ASP A 192 6.61 12.46 8.25
CA ASP A 192 7.88 12.97 7.70
C ASP A 192 7.73 13.54 6.27
N MET A 193 6.77 13.02 5.51
CA MET A 193 6.46 13.49 4.16
C MET A 193 5.80 14.87 4.19
N THR A 194 4.90 15.12 5.14
CA THR A 194 4.11 16.36 5.24
C THR A 194 4.76 17.41 6.12
N ALA A 195 5.67 17.03 7.02
CA ALA A 195 6.40 17.96 7.90
C ALA A 195 7.30 18.96 7.15
N LYS A 196 7.57 18.71 5.86
CA LYS A 196 8.39 19.58 4.99
C LYS A 196 7.56 20.58 4.19
N LEU A 197 6.22 20.54 4.30
CA LEU A 197 5.35 21.49 3.62
C LEU A 197 5.34 22.80 4.43
N PRO A 198 5.40 23.98 3.78
CA PRO A 198 5.23 25.26 4.47
C PRO A 198 3.81 25.34 5.07
N GLU A 199 3.72 26.04 6.21
CA GLU A 199 2.45 26.35 6.88
C GLU A 199 1.50 27.16 6.01
#